data_2ddbc501217ebf6afb906404d5afd07c
#
_entry.id   2ddbc501217ebf6afb906404d5afd07c
#
_cell.length_a   1.000
_cell.length_b   1.000
_cell.length_c   1.000
_cell.angle_alpha   90.00
_cell.angle_beta   90.00
_cell.angle_gamma   90.00
#
_symmetry.space_group_name_H-M   'P 1'
#
loop_
_entity.id
_entity.type
_entity.pdbx_description
1 polymer ?
#
loop_
_entity_poly.entity_id
_entity_poly.type
_entity_poly.pdbx_seq_one_letter_code
_entity_poly.pdbx_strand_id
1 'polypeptide(L)'
;MVKSFKIPWAAWYGDKDFNLEFPDSWDVKLFNMKDANIISQKEIETAINNPLGTPTLREIAKGKRNAVIVVEDISRPTSMENIINIILNQLNVVGIEDDKITLLYALGAHRPLDRRDSIKKVGLSVVDRINIENHHPYENIIHIGESNIGTPIYLNKTYHNADVKIAVGSVVPHPLAGYGGGAKIILPGLCGIQTLYANHVAAVKGGAGGIGFVTKLRKDIENVCEKVGLDFSVNVISTMRRGIAGIFAGHFIKAHRKAMELAKKVYATELPSDLELDIGFFNLYPEDAELFQSIKGLNFLWASKKFIKKDGAVIILTAASEGRGFHSLQAETGAKLYNNWGDTRVFSGLLKNTNFGIFSPNVNKADVLHFYPARTIFRKNFKEMVNSLEDIYGKSPKVGIFPCSNQLPQ
;
A
#
# COMPACT_ATOMS: atom_id res chain seq x y z
N MET A 1 26.51 -27.45 3.07
CA MET A 1 25.29 -27.33 2.21
C MET A 1 24.52 -26.08 2.62
N VAL A 2 23.68 -25.53 1.75
CA VAL A 2 22.84 -24.37 2.03
C VAL A 2 21.40 -24.67 1.68
N LYS A 3 20.46 -24.17 2.50
CA LYS A 3 19.02 -24.17 2.19
C LYS A 3 18.69 -22.89 1.42
N SER A 4 17.92 -23.00 0.33
CA SER A 4 17.54 -21.87 -0.50
C SER A 4 16.01 -21.70 -0.53
N PHE A 5 15.56 -20.46 -0.36
CA PHE A 5 14.15 -20.07 -0.41
C PHE A 5 13.96 -18.93 -1.41
N LYS A 6 12.97 -19.04 -2.27
CA LYS A 6 12.63 -17.99 -3.24
C LYS A 6 11.53 -17.10 -2.68
N ILE A 7 11.74 -15.79 -2.76
CA ILE A 7 10.72 -14.77 -2.42
C ILE A 7 10.51 -13.82 -3.61
N PRO A 8 9.32 -13.23 -3.78
CA PRO A 8 9.09 -12.22 -4.79
C PRO A 8 9.85 -10.94 -4.43
N TRP A 9 10.33 -10.20 -5.45
CA TRP A 9 11.26 -9.09 -5.28
C TRP A 9 11.15 -8.04 -6.37
N ALA A 10 11.40 -6.76 -6.02
CA ALA A 10 11.50 -5.64 -6.93
C ALA A 10 10.20 -5.40 -7.74
N ALA A 11 9.09 -5.22 -7.04
CA ALA A 11 7.81 -4.84 -7.64
C ALA A 11 7.98 -3.63 -8.56
N TRP A 12 7.38 -3.67 -9.76
CA TRP A 12 7.53 -2.66 -10.84
C TRP A 12 8.92 -2.57 -11.48
N TYR A 13 9.94 -3.20 -10.92
CA TYR A 13 11.34 -3.15 -11.34
C TYR A 13 11.88 -4.54 -11.74
N GLY A 14 11.02 -5.29 -12.46
CA GLY A 14 11.33 -6.60 -13.00
C GLY A 14 10.58 -7.76 -12.35
N ASP A 15 9.94 -7.55 -11.20
CA ASP A 15 9.09 -8.57 -10.52
C ASP A 15 9.73 -9.97 -10.52
N LYS A 16 10.99 -10.06 -10.08
CA LYS A 16 11.80 -11.27 -10.12
C LYS A 16 11.75 -12.05 -8.81
N ASP A 17 12.28 -13.24 -8.82
CA ASP A 17 12.59 -13.99 -7.60
C ASP A 17 13.95 -13.58 -7.04
N PHE A 18 14.01 -13.46 -5.71
CA PHE A 18 15.26 -13.34 -4.96
C PHE A 18 15.48 -14.60 -4.13
N ASN A 19 16.69 -15.18 -4.24
CA ASN A 19 17.07 -16.36 -3.48
C ASN A 19 17.66 -15.96 -2.14
N LEU A 20 17.05 -16.45 -1.05
CA LEU A 20 17.59 -16.36 0.30
C LEU A 20 18.32 -17.66 0.62
N GLU A 21 19.61 -17.59 0.86
CA GLU A 21 20.45 -18.74 1.16
C GLU A 21 20.86 -18.72 2.63
N PHE A 22 20.61 -19.83 3.32
CA PHE A 22 20.92 -20.01 4.74
C PHE A 22 21.82 -21.23 4.98
N PRO A 23 22.63 -21.25 6.05
CA PRO A 23 23.33 -22.45 6.48
C PRO A 23 22.37 -23.63 6.69
N ASP A 24 22.80 -24.82 6.36
CA ASP A 24 21.99 -26.05 6.48
C ASP A 24 21.56 -26.35 7.92
N SER A 25 22.36 -25.87 8.87
CA SER A 25 22.10 -25.99 10.31
C SER A 25 20.96 -25.11 10.85
N TRP A 26 20.52 -24.10 10.11
CA TRP A 26 19.42 -23.22 10.52
C TRP A 26 18.06 -23.92 10.36
N ASP A 27 17.17 -23.79 11.34
CA ASP A 27 15.77 -24.24 11.21
C ASP A 27 14.93 -23.14 10.56
N VAL A 28 14.84 -23.15 9.23
CA VAL A 28 14.19 -22.11 8.44
C VAL A 28 12.84 -22.58 7.93
N LYS A 29 11.79 -21.79 8.18
CA LYS A 29 10.42 -22.03 7.70
C LYS A 29 9.89 -20.83 6.91
N LEU A 30 9.19 -21.11 5.80
CA LEU A 30 8.50 -20.12 4.98
C LEU A 30 7.02 -20.08 5.34
N PHE A 31 6.52 -18.91 5.74
CA PHE A 31 5.13 -18.67 6.10
C PHE A 31 4.44 -17.88 4.99
N ASN A 32 3.82 -18.57 4.06
CA ASN A 32 3.08 -17.93 2.95
C ASN A 32 1.69 -17.48 3.40
N MET A 33 1.17 -16.44 2.74
CA MET A 33 -0.25 -16.15 2.79
C MET A 33 -1.04 -17.24 2.04
N LYS A 34 -2.36 -17.34 2.32
CA LYS A 34 -3.22 -18.30 1.61
C LYS A 34 -3.26 -18.09 0.10
N ASP A 35 -3.14 -16.82 -0.31
CA ASP A 35 -3.19 -16.38 -1.70
C ASP A 35 -4.50 -16.75 -2.41
N ALA A 36 -4.60 -16.54 -3.71
CA ALA A 36 -5.74 -16.90 -4.54
C ALA A 36 -5.31 -17.03 -6.02
N ASN A 37 -6.16 -17.65 -6.81
CA ASN A 37 -5.99 -17.67 -8.26
C ASN A 37 -6.27 -16.30 -8.88
N ILE A 38 -5.62 -16.02 -10.01
CA ILE A 38 -5.89 -14.82 -10.81
C ILE A 38 -7.23 -15.00 -11.50
N ILE A 39 -8.12 -14.00 -11.39
CA ILE A 39 -9.41 -14.00 -12.08
C ILE A 39 -9.24 -13.61 -13.56
N SER A 40 -10.16 -14.09 -14.40
CA SER A 40 -10.17 -13.81 -15.83
C SER A 40 -10.62 -12.38 -16.17
N GLN A 41 -10.29 -11.92 -17.37
CA GLN A 41 -10.76 -10.63 -17.90
C GLN A 41 -12.31 -10.53 -17.88
N LYS A 42 -13.01 -11.63 -18.20
CA LYS A 42 -14.48 -11.69 -18.15
C LYS A 42 -15.04 -11.49 -16.75
N GLU A 43 -14.37 -12.02 -15.71
CA GLU A 43 -14.77 -11.81 -14.31
C GLU A 43 -14.56 -10.35 -13.89
N ILE A 44 -13.45 -9.72 -14.33
CA ILE A 44 -13.20 -8.29 -14.12
C ILE A 44 -14.33 -7.45 -14.73
N GLU A 45 -14.67 -7.67 -16.01
CA GLU A 45 -15.74 -6.98 -16.70
C GLU A 45 -17.10 -7.20 -16.03
N THR A 46 -17.38 -8.44 -15.63
CA THR A 46 -18.62 -8.79 -14.93
C THR A 46 -18.76 -8.02 -13.62
N ALA A 47 -17.70 -7.94 -12.82
CA ALA A 47 -17.72 -7.24 -11.55
C ALA A 47 -17.91 -5.71 -11.70
N ILE A 48 -17.34 -5.11 -12.74
CA ILE A 48 -17.50 -3.67 -13.02
C ILE A 48 -18.91 -3.38 -13.57
N ASN A 49 -19.46 -4.28 -14.37
CA ASN A 49 -20.81 -4.14 -14.95
C ASN A 49 -21.96 -4.43 -13.96
N ASN A 50 -21.67 -5.11 -12.83
CA ASN A 50 -22.65 -5.44 -11.79
C ASN A 50 -22.27 -4.80 -10.45
N PRO A 51 -22.35 -3.48 -10.32
CA PRO A 51 -21.84 -2.75 -9.16
C PRO A 51 -22.68 -3.00 -7.90
N LEU A 52 -22.04 -2.92 -6.75
CA LEU A 52 -22.64 -3.09 -5.44
C LEU A 52 -23.17 -1.75 -4.90
N GLY A 53 -24.48 -1.60 -4.87
CA GLY A 53 -25.12 -0.48 -4.16
C GLY A 53 -25.04 0.89 -4.83
N THR A 54 -24.78 0.91 -6.15
CA THR A 54 -24.92 2.05 -7.05
C THR A 54 -25.59 1.59 -8.35
N PRO A 55 -26.11 2.51 -9.18
CA PRO A 55 -26.36 2.24 -10.59
C PRO A 55 -25.08 1.83 -11.34
N THR A 56 -25.20 1.34 -12.54
CA THR A 56 -24.05 1.07 -13.43
C THR A 56 -23.31 2.36 -13.77
N LEU A 57 -22.01 2.25 -14.11
CA LEU A 57 -21.23 3.44 -14.48
C LEU A 57 -21.86 4.18 -15.69
N ARG A 58 -22.44 3.46 -16.65
CA ARG A 58 -23.14 4.07 -17.79
C ARG A 58 -24.36 4.88 -17.37
N GLU A 59 -25.15 4.38 -16.41
CA GLU A 59 -26.31 5.12 -15.88
C GLU A 59 -25.86 6.38 -15.10
N ILE A 60 -24.81 6.27 -14.30
CA ILE A 60 -24.22 7.40 -13.57
C ILE A 60 -23.70 8.48 -14.54
N ALA A 61 -23.02 8.07 -15.61
CA ALA A 61 -22.36 8.96 -16.55
C ALA A 61 -23.28 9.52 -17.63
N LYS A 62 -24.49 8.98 -17.79
CA LYS A 62 -25.45 9.42 -18.83
C LYS A 62 -25.79 10.90 -18.70
N GLY A 63 -25.56 11.68 -19.77
CA GLY A 63 -25.84 13.11 -19.84
C GLY A 63 -24.81 13.98 -19.07
N LYS A 64 -23.73 13.40 -18.57
CA LYS A 64 -22.62 14.13 -17.98
C LYS A 64 -21.62 14.56 -19.04
N ARG A 65 -20.82 15.60 -18.74
CA ARG A 65 -19.92 16.25 -19.71
C ARG A 65 -18.48 15.77 -19.61
N ASN A 66 -18.05 15.41 -18.42
CA ASN A 66 -16.67 15.00 -18.16
C ASN A 66 -16.59 14.00 -17.01
N ALA A 67 -15.43 13.33 -16.91
CA ALA A 67 -15.15 12.39 -15.85
C ALA A 67 -13.72 12.52 -15.33
N VAL A 68 -13.52 12.23 -14.05
CA VAL A 68 -12.20 12.01 -13.45
C VAL A 68 -12.09 10.58 -12.96
N ILE A 69 -11.02 9.90 -13.39
CA ILE A 69 -10.65 8.56 -12.93
C ILE A 69 -9.46 8.70 -11.99
N VAL A 70 -9.69 8.52 -10.71
CA VAL A 70 -8.67 8.62 -9.66
C VAL A 70 -8.01 7.27 -9.47
N VAL A 71 -6.69 7.21 -9.61
CA VAL A 71 -5.91 5.98 -9.50
C VAL A 71 -4.81 6.13 -8.44
N GLU A 72 -4.60 5.10 -7.66
CA GLU A 72 -3.47 5.04 -6.72
C GLU A 72 -2.11 5.06 -7.43
N ASP A 73 -1.08 5.49 -6.74
CA ASP A 73 0.29 5.58 -7.26
C ASP A 73 1.01 4.21 -7.35
N ILE A 74 2.29 4.25 -7.78
CA ILE A 74 3.14 3.07 -7.95
C ILE A 74 3.57 2.44 -6.60
N SER A 75 3.40 3.12 -5.48
CA SER A 75 3.62 2.52 -4.16
C SER A 75 2.60 1.43 -3.81
N ARG A 76 1.58 1.24 -4.66
CA ARG A 76 0.58 0.17 -4.56
C ARG A 76 0.74 -0.85 -5.68
N PRO A 77 0.48 -2.15 -5.40
CA PRO A 77 0.95 -3.25 -6.24
C PRO A 77 0.23 -3.43 -7.58
N THR A 78 -1.00 -2.96 -7.71
CA THR A 78 -1.89 -3.41 -8.79
C THR A 78 -1.66 -2.65 -10.10
N SER A 79 -1.45 -3.37 -11.21
CA SER A 79 -1.59 -2.80 -12.57
C SER A 79 -3.07 -2.56 -12.87
N MET A 80 -3.37 -1.40 -13.47
CA MET A 80 -4.75 -0.93 -13.65
C MET A 80 -5.17 -0.88 -15.12
N GLU A 81 -4.31 -1.24 -16.08
CA GLU A 81 -4.56 -1.07 -17.52
C GLU A 81 -5.90 -1.66 -17.97
N ASN A 82 -6.14 -2.94 -17.67
CA ASN A 82 -7.37 -3.62 -18.07
C ASN A 82 -8.61 -2.96 -17.45
N ILE A 83 -8.54 -2.57 -16.20
CA ILE A 83 -9.64 -1.95 -15.47
C ILE A 83 -9.98 -0.58 -16.05
N ILE A 84 -8.96 0.25 -16.29
CA ILE A 84 -9.14 1.59 -16.84
C ILE A 84 -9.70 1.53 -18.26
N ASN A 85 -9.23 0.63 -19.12
CA ASN A 85 -9.78 0.45 -20.47
C ASN A 85 -11.27 0.06 -20.45
N ILE A 86 -11.71 -0.79 -19.51
CA ILE A 86 -13.14 -1.11 -19.33
C ILE A 86 -13.94 0.15 -18.94
N ILE A 87 -13.40 0.95 -17.99
CA ILE A 87 -14.04 2.20 -17.53
C ILE A 87 -14.15 3.19 -18.69
N LEU A 88 -13.06 3.42 -19.46
CA LEU A 88 -13.04 4.31 -20.62
C LEU A 88 -14.09 3.91 -21.65
N ASN A 89 -14.17 2.62 -21.99
CA ASN A 89 -15.16 2.11 -22.94
C ASN A 89 -16.60 2.36 -22.45
N GLN A 90 -16.87 2.25 -21.14
CA GLN A 90 -18.21 2.54 -20.61
C GLN A 90 -18.57 4.02 -20.66
N LEU A 91 -17.58 4.92 -20.41
CA LEU A 91 -17.76 6.36 -20.50
C LEU A 91 -17.97 6.81 -21.95
N ASN A 92 -17.18 6.29 -22.89
CA ASN A 92 -17.30 6.61 -24.31
C ASN A 92 -18.68 6.18 -24.88
N VAL A 93 -19.20 5.01 -24.52
CA VAL A 93 -20.53 4.53 -24.97
C VAL A 93 -21.66 5.49 -24.61
N VAL A 94 -21.52 6.27 -23.56
CA VAL A 94 -22.53 7.25 -23.12
C VAL A 94 -22.20 8.69 -23.52
N GLY A 95 -21.17 8.88 -24.36
CA GLY A 95 -20.84 10.18 -24.99
C GLY A 95 -19.84 11.05 -24.23
N ILE A 96 -19.11 10.49 -23.26
CA ILE A 96 -17.95 11.19 -22.65
C ILE A 96 -16.71 10.76 -23.43
N GLU A 97 -16.25 11.64 -24.33
CA GLU A 97 -15.07 11.41 -25.18
C GLU A 97 -13.77 11.45 -24.39
N ASP A 98 -12.68 10.85 -24.91
CA ASP A 98 -11.39 10.70 -24.25
C ASP A 98 -10.76 12.05 -23.81
N ASP A 99 -10.98 13.14 -24.59
CA ASP A 99 -10.53 14.49 -24.25
C ASP A 99 -11.28 15.14 -23.06
N LYS A 100 -12.39 14.56 -22.65
CA LYS A 100 -13.21 14.95 -21.48
C LYS A 100 -12.94 14.08 -20.27
N ILE A 101 -12.00 13.14 -20.35
CA ILE A 101 -11.63 12.24 -19.26
C ILE A 101 -10.23 12.58 -18.75
N THR A 102 -10.11 12.82 -17.45
CA THR A 102 -8.82 13.00 -16.79
C THR A 102 -8.54 11.83 -15.87
N LEU A 103 -7.38 11.18 -16.03
CA LEU A 103 -6.82 10.28 -15.04
C LEU A 103 -5.99 11.08 -14.05
N LEU A 104 -6.35 11.04 -12.77
CA LEU A 104 -5.70 11.78 -11.70
C LEU A 104 -5.04 10.82 -10.71
N TYR A 105 -3.72 10.87 -10.59
CA TYR A 105 -3.02 10.07 -9.59
C TYR A 105 -3.23 10.60 -8.18
N ALA A 106 -3.72 9.74 -7.31
CA ALA A 106 -3.97 9.99 -5.89
C ALA A 106 -2.69 9.85 -5.06
N LEU A 107 -1.78 10.81 -5.18
CA LEU A 107 -0.43 10.75 -4.59
C LEU A 107 -0.42 11.04 -3.08
N GLY A 108 -1.39 11.82 -2.59
CA GLY A 108 -1.31 12.36 -1.24
C GLY A 108 -0.03 13.17 -1.06
N ALA A 109 0.93 12.62 -0.34
CA ALA A 109 2.23 13.24 -0.07
C ALA A 109 3.41 12.51 -0.74
N HIS A 110 3.14 11.51 -1.60
CA HIS A 110 4.16 10.78 -2.35
C HIS A 110 4.68 11.61 -3.54
N ARG A 111 5.77 11.13 -4.18
CA ARG A 111 6.32 11.75 -5.38
C ARG A 111 5.36 11.68 -6.58
N PRO A 112 5.42 12.64 -7.50
CA PRO A 112 4.69 12.55 -8.75
C PRO A 112 5.19 11.38 -9.61
N LEU A 113 4.30 10.84 -10.44
CA LEU A 113 4.60 9.82 -11.43
C LEU A 113 5.02 10.47 -12.74
N ASP A 114 6.10 9.98 -13.34
CA ASP A 114 6.49 10.32 -14.70
C ASP A 114 5.74 9.46 -15.74
N ARG A 115 6.00 9.71 -17.05
CA ARG A 115 5.39 8.93 -18.12
C ARG A 115 5.72 7.43 -18.03
N ARG A 116 6.94 7.06 -17.59
CA ARG A 116 7.36 5.65 -17.47
C ARG A 116 6.62 4.95 -16.35
N ASP A 117 6.43 5.63 -15.22
CA ASP A 117 5.64 5.14 -14.10
C ASP A 117 4.16 4.97 -14.52
N SER A 118 3.63 5.94 -15.26
CA SER A 118 2.26 5.89 -15.79
C SER A 118 2.08 4.68 -16.72
N ILE A 119 3.01 4.42 -17.62
CA ILE A 119 2.97 3.25 -18.51
C ILE A 119 2.99 1.94 -17.69
N LYS A 120 3.83 1.85 -16.65
CA LYS A 120 3.84 0.68 -15.75
C LYS A 120 2.50 0.50 -15.02
N LYS A 121 1.87 1.59 -14.60
CA LYS A 121 0.66 1.56 -13.74
C LYS A 121 -0.60 1.33 -14.53
N VAL A 122 -0.80 2.07 -15.63
CA VAL A 122 -2.07 2.11 -16.38
C VAL A 122 -1.94 1.68 -17.84
N GLY A 123 -0.75 1.33 -18.32
CA GLY A 123 -0.49 0.90 -19.69
C GLY A 123 -0.34 2.04 -20.69
N LEU A 124 0.38 1.75 -21.78
CA LEU A 124 0.59 2.72 -22.87
C LEU A 124 -0.72 3.08 -23.56
N SER A 125 -1.63 2.12 -23.72
CA SER A 125 -2.94 2.30 -24.33
C SER A 125 -3.79 3.37 -23.63
N VAL A 126 -3.66 3.52 -22.32
CA VAL A 126 -4.36 4.55 -21.52
C VAL A 126 -3.60 5.88 -21.59
N VAL A 127 -2.26 5.83 -21.44
CA VAL A 127 -1.41 7.03 -21.43
C VAL A 127 -1.51 7.85 -22.71
N ASP A 128 -1.72 7.19 -23.86
CA ASP A 128 -1.82 7.85 -25.16
C ASP A 128 -3.25 8.33 -25.52
N ARG A 129 -4.26 8.00 -24.69
CA ARG A 129 -5.66 8.30 -24.99
C ARG A 129 -6.20 9.50 -24.22
N ILE A 130 -5.88 9.63 -22.95
CA ILE A 130 -6.56 10.56 -22.04
C ILE A 130 -5.56 11.49 -21.35
N ASN A 131 -6.07 12.61 -20.81
CA ASN A 131 -5.27 13.51 -20.00
C ASN A 131 -4.86 12.83 -18.69
N ILE A 132 -3.57 12.99 -18.30
CA ILE A 132 -3.04 12.44 -17.05
C ILE A 132 -2.50 13.58 -16.18
N GLU A 133 -2.98 13.62 -14.95
CA GLU A 133 -2.56 14.59 -13.94
C GLU A 133 -2.00 13.91 -12.68
N ASN A 134 -1.03 14.55 -12.06
CA ASN A 134 -0.57 14.22 -10.72
C ASN A 134 -1.23 15.15 -9.70
N HIS A 135 -1.79 14.58 -8.63
CA HIS A 135 -2.22 15.40 -7.49
C HIS A 135 -0.99 16.09 -6.85
N HIS A 136 -1.17 17.36 -6.48
CA HIS A 136 -0.17 18.10 -5.73
C HIS A 136 -0.76 18.60 -4.40
N PRO A 137 -0.15 18.28 -3.23
CA PRO A 137 -0.77 18.57 -1.92
C PRO A 137 -0.72 20.04 -1.51
N TYR A 138 -0.06 20.90 -2.26
CA TYR A 138 0.06 22.35 -2.01
C TYR A 138 -0.61 23.21 -3.07
N GLU A 139 -0.87 22.69 -4.26
CA GLU A 139 -1.36 23.42 -5.42
C GLU A 139 -2.65 22.80 -5.97
N ASN A 140 -3.42 23.60 -6.73
CA ASN A 140 -4.70 23.19 -7.32
C ASN A 140 -5.68 22.62 -6.25
N ILE A 141 -5.75 23.29 -5.09
CA ILE A 141 -6.50 22.87 -3.91
C ILE A 141 -7.60 23.89 -3.61
N ILE A 142 -8.77 23.40 -3.16
CA ILE A 142 -9.88 24.19 -2.68
C ILE A 142 -10.28 23.73 -1.26
N HIS A 143 -10.60 24.68 -0.38
CA HIS A 143 -11.17 24.39 0.94
C HIS A 143 -12.67 24.15 0.83
N ILE A 144 -13.17 23.02 1.35
CA ILE A 144 -14.57 22.57 1.24
C ILE A 144 -15.29 22.65 2.60
N GLY A 145 -14.56 22.76 3.71
CA GLY A 145 -15.09 22.69 5.06
C GLY A 145 -14.35 21.66 5.90
N GLU A 146 -15.04 21.00 6.82
CA GLU A 146 -14.46 20.06 7.77
C GLU A 146 -15.23 18.75 7.83
N SER A 147 -14.55 17.68 8.27
CA SER A 147 -15.20 16.41 8.61
C SER A 147 -15.98 16.50 9.93
N ASN A 148 -16.72 15.43 10.25
CA ASN A 148 -17.50 15.38 11.51
C ASN A 148 -16.64 15.38 12.78
N ILE A 149 -15.33 15.14 12.65
CA ILE A 149 -14.37 15.21 13.78
C ILE A 149 -13.41 16.41 13.68
N GLY A 150 -13.71 17.37 12.80
CA GLY A 150 -12.92 18.60 12.66
C GLY A 150 -11.69 18.47 11.78
N THR A 151 -11.56 17.44 10.94
CA THR A 151 -10.50 17.36 9.94
C THR A 151 -10.78 18.37 8.82
N PRO A 152 -9.93 19.39 8.57
CA PRO A 152 -10.16 20.37 7.51
C PRO A 152 -10.04 19.70 6.14
N ILE A 153 -10.95 20.00 5.22
CA ILE A 153 -11.02 19.37 3.90
C ILE A 153 -10.50 20.33 2.84
N TYR A 154 -9.24 20.15 2.46
CA TYR A 154 -8.63 20.78 1.29
C TYR A 154 -8.54 19.73 0.20
N LEU A 155 -9.24 19.94 -0.92
CA LEU A 155 -9.43 18.93 -1.98
C LEU A 155 -8.88 19.42 -3.31
N ASN A 156 -8.40 18.50 -4.13
CA ASN A 156 -7.97 18.76 -5.51
C ASN A 156 -9.10 19.36 -6.35
N LYS A 157 -8.85 20.49 -7.05
CA LYS A 157 -9.87 21.20 -7.82
C LYS A 157 -10.32 20.44 -9.07
N THR A 158 -9.42 19.72 -9.75
CA THR A 158 -9.77 18.88 -10.91
C THR A 158 -10.82 17.84 -10.50
N TYR A 159 -10.58 17.14 -9.38
CA TYR A 159 -11.55 16.21 -8.82
C TYR A 159 -12.86 16.88 -8.41
N HIS A 160 -12.78 18.02 -7.70
CA HIS A 160 -13.96 18.74 -7.23
C HIS A 160 -14.91 19.12 -8.39
N ASN A 161 -14.35 19.60 -9.50
CA ASN A 161 -15.09 20.12 -10.65
C ASN A 161 -15.60 19.04 -11.62
N ALA A 162 -15.21 17.78 -11.45
CA ALA A 162 -15.64 16.71 -12.34
C ALA A 162 -17.12 16.34 -12.13
N ASP A 163 -17.82 16.11 -13.24
CA ASP A 163 -19.23 15.70 -13.24
C ASP A 163 -19.41 14.23 -12.83
N VAL A 164 -18.43 13.35 -13.18
CA VAL A 164 -18.38 11.93 -12.79
C VAL A 164 -17.06 11.63 -12.09
N LYS A 165 -17.14 11.09 -10.88
CA LYS A 165 -15.99 10.81 -10.01
C LYS A 165 -15.84 9.32 -9.79
N ILE A 166 -14.76 8.76 -10.31
CA ILE A 166 -14.46 7.33 -10.27
C ILE A 166 -13.15 7.11 -9.52
N ALA A 167 -13.06 6.12 -8.64
CA ALA A 167 -11.82 5.77 -7.94
C ALA A 167 -11.48 4.29 -8.15
N VAL A 168 -10.21 4.01 -8.46
CA VAL A 168 -9.69 2.65 -8.66
C VAL A 168 -8.48 2.43 -7.77
N GLY A 169 -8.51 1.40 -6.91
CA GLY A 169 -7.36 1.13 -6.04
C GLY A 169 -7.39 -0.20 -5.32
N SER A 170 -6.26 -0.55 -4.73
CA SER A 170 -6.01 -1.82 -4.06
C SER A 170 -6.52 -1.82 -2.61
N VAL A 171 -7.13 -2.92 -2.21
CA VAL A 171 -7.51 -3.18 -0.82
C VAL A 171 -6.46 -4.08 -0.18
N VAL A 172 -5.40 -3.45 0.29
CA VAL A 172 -4.29 -4.09 1.01
C VAL A 172 -4.32 -3.71 2.49
N PRO A 173 -3.81 -4.53 3.42
CA PRO A 173 -3.72 -4.19 4.83
C PRO A 173 -2.96 -2.87 5.05
N HIS A 174 -3.48 -2.01 5.92
CA HIS A 174 -2.91 -0.70 6.17
C HIS A 174 -2.90 -0.37 7.67
N PRO A 175 -1.75 0.05 8.26
CA PRO A 175 -1.60 0.16 9.70
C PRO A 175 -2.46 1.22 10.37
N LEU A 176 -2.92 2.23 9.63
CA LEU A 176 -3.75 3.31 10.18
C LEU A 176 -5.22 3.17 9.79
N ALA A 177 -5.51 2.93 8.52
CA ALA A 177 -6.88 2.89 7.97
C ALA A 177 -7.49 1.48 7.92
N GLY A 178 -6.83 0.48 8.49
CA GLY A 178 -7.22 -0.92 8.43
C GLY A 178 -6.90 -1.58 7.10
N TYR A 179 -7.38 -0.99 6.01
CA TYR A 179 -7.11 -1.39 4.62
C TYR A 179 -6.94 -0.17 3.72
N GLY A 180 -6.27 -0.34 2.57
CA GLY A 180 -6.25 0.59 1.43
C GLY A 180 -7.59 0.63 0.70
N GLY A 181 -7.64 1.28 -0.47
CA GLY A 181 -8.81 1.32 -1.35
C GLY A 181 -10.01 2.13 -0.83
N GLY A 182 -11.10 2.10 -1.60
CA GLY A 182 -12.32 2.84 -1.30
C GLY A 182 -12.08 4.34 -1.11
N ALA A 183 -12.75 4.93 -0.14
CA ALA A 183 -12.63 6.34 0.21
C ALA A 183 -11.18 6.83 0.49
N LYS A 184 -10.25 5.90 0.81
CA LYS A 184 -8.86 6.25 1.10
C LYS A 184 -8.11 6.79 -0.14
N ILE A 185 -8.59 6.51 -1.32
CA ILE A 185 -8.03 7.09 -2.56
C ILE A 185 -8.31 8.60 -2.61
N ILE A 186 -9.39 9.06 -1.99
CA ILE A 186 -9.75 10.48 -1.89
C ILE A 186 -9.01 11.14 -0.71
N LEU A 187 -9.17 10.61 0.51
CA LEU A 187 -8.41 11.06 1.68
C LEU A 187 -7.49 9.91 2.17
N PRO A 188 -6.16 10.06 2.08
CA PRO A 188 -5.37 11.27 1.81
C PRO A 188 -5.07 11.56 0.33
N GLY A 189 -5.39 10.67 -0.62
CA GLY A 189 -4.86 10.65 -1.98
C GLY A 189 -4.99 11.95 -2.78
N LEU A 190 -6.09 12.68 -2.62
CA LEU A 190 -6.39 13.93 -3.34
C LEU A 190 -6.50 15.16 -2.44
N CYS A 191 -6.07 15.04 -1.19
CA CYS A 191 -6.23 16.12 -0.22
C CYS A 191 -4.94 16.95 -0.03
N GLY A 192 -5.13 18.20 0.34
CA GLY A 192 -4.04 19.12 0.67
C GLY A 192 -3.27 18.71 1.92
N ILE A 193 -2.05 19.25 2.06
CA ILE A 193 -1.12 18.88 3.13
C ILE A 193 -1.71 19.13 4.54
N GLN A 194 -2.56 20.12 4.71
CA GLN A 194 -3.23 20.41 5.98
C GLN A 194 -4.18 19.29 6.37
N THR A 195 -4.97 18.78 5.42
CA THR A 195 -5.87 17.64 5.62
C THR A 195 -5.09 16.38 5.93
N LEU A 196 -4.01 16.11 5.17
CA LEU A 196 -3.14 14.96 5.40
C LEU A 196 -2.55 15.01 6.82
N TYR A 197 -2.03 16.17 7.22
CA TYR A 197 -1.45 16.35 8.55
C TYR A 197 -2.47 16.06 9.67
N ALA A 198 -3.65 16.70 9.60
CA ALA A 198 -4.70 16.52 10.60
C ALA A 198 -5.14 15.05 10.71
N ASN A 199 -5.37 14.38 9.56
CA ASN A 199 -5.76 12.98 9.49
C ASN A 199 -4.69 12.05 10.08
N HIS A 200 -3.40 12.25 9.76
CA HIS A 200 -2.32 11.43 10.30
C HIS A 200 -2.10 11.65 11.81
N VAL A 201 -2.23 12.89 12.28
CA VAL A 201 -2.16 13.20 13.72
C VAL A 201 -3.30 12.51 14.47
N ALA A 202 -4.52 12.54 13.97
CA ALA A 202 -5.67 11.84 14.55
C ALA A 202 -5.42 10.32 14.63
N ALA A 203 -4.79 9.73 13.59
CA ALA A 203 -4.45 8.32 13.57
C ALA A 203 -3.39 7.95 14.62
N VAL A 204 -2.30 8.70 14.67
CA VAL A 204 -1.13 8.36 15.49
C VAL A 204 -1.32 8.78 16.96
N LYS A 205 -1.72 10.03 17.20
CA LYS A 205 -1.90 10.59 18.55
C LYS A 205 -3.26 10.26 19.15
N GLY A 206 -4.32 10.24 18.33
CA GLY A 206 -5.69 9.98 18.75
C GLY A 206 -6.05 8.50 18.92
N GLY A 207 -5.13 7.55 18.62
CA GLY A 207 -5.41 6.11 18.70
C GLY A 207 -6.52 5.65 17.75
N ALA A 208 -6.73 6.40 16.65
CA ALA A 208 -7.79 6.11 15.67
C ALA A 208 -7.39 5.06 14.63
N GLY A 209 -6.10 4.68 14.58
CA GLY A 209 -5.52 3.74 13.60
C GLY A 209 -5.68 2.27 13.99
N GLY A 210 -5.29 1.38 13.07
CA GLY A 210 -5.28 -0.08 13.23
C GLY A 210 -5.22 -0.81 11.90
N ILE A 211 -4.96 -2.12 11.91
CA ILE A 211 -4.79 -2.95 10.71
C ILE A 211 -5.78 -4.11 10.69
N GLY A 212 -6.30 -4.45 9.50
CA GLY A 212 -7.15 -5.62 9.31
C GLY A 212 -8.63 -5.46 9.68
N PHE A 213 -9.07 -4.26 10.11
CA PHE A 213 -10.47 -3.96 10.46
C PHE A 213 -10.87 -2.53 10.10
N VAL A 214 -12.14 -2.19 10.30
CA VAL A 214 -12.64 -0.82 10.07
C VAL A 214 -12.28 0.06 11.26
N THR A 215 -11.32 0.96 11.11
CA THR A 215 -10.82 1.84 12.16
C THR A 215 -11.67 3.11 12.32
N LYS A 216 -11.50 3.83 13.43
CA LYS A 216 -12.12 5.17 13.60
C LYS A 216 -11.64 6.13 12.52
N LEU A 217 -10.34 6.06 12.15
CA LEU A 217 -9.78 6.84 11.06
C LEU A 217 -10.47 6.52 9.71
N ARG A 218 -10.73 5.23 9.43
CA ARG A 218 -11.48 4.83 8.22
C ARG A 218 -12.86 5.47 8.16
N LYS A 219 -13.57 5.57 9.29
CA LYS A 219 -14.89 6.22 9.34
C LYS A 219 -14.81 7.72 9.05
N ASP A 220 -13.76 8.42 9.50
CA ASP A 220 -13.53 9.82 9.16
C ASP A 220 -13.21 10.00 7.67
N ILE A 221 -12.35 9.14 7.11
CA ILE A 221 -12.05 9.10 5.67
C ILE A 221 -13.32 8.91 4.84
N GLU A 222 -14.21 8.01 5.25
CA GLU A 222 -15.48 7.75 4.59
C GLU A 222 -16.44 8.96 4.70
N ASN A 223 -16.48 9.60 5.84
CA ASN A 223 -17.27 10.84 6.04
C ASN A 223 -16.78 11.99 5.13
N VAL A 224 -15.46 12.18 5.01
CA VAL A 224 -14.92 13.15 4.06
C VAL A 224 -15.32 12.79 2.63
N CYS A 225 -15.21 11.52 2.26
CA CYS A 225 -15.57 11.06 0.93
C CYS A 225 -17.07 11.27 0.61
N GLU A 226 -17.96 11.06 1.58
CA GLU A 226 -19.39 11.40 1.46
C GLU A 226 -19.63 12.88 1.19
N LYS A 227 -18.89 13.76 1.87
CA LYS A 227 -19.03 15.23 1.70
C LYS A 227 -18.55 15.72 0.34
N VAL A 228 -17.48 15.12 -0.22
CA VAL A 228 -16.89 15.58 -1.48
C VAL A 228 -17.43 14.82 -2.70
N GLY A 229 -18.14 13.71 -2.48
CA GLY A 229 -18.73 12.84 -3.49
C GLY A 229 -17.71 11.87 -4.10
N LEU A 230 -18.16 10.64 -4.32
CA LEU A 230 -17.50 9.62 -5.12
C LEU A 230 -18.59 8.71 -5.71
N ASP A 231 -18.76 8.77 -7.03
CA ASP A 231 -19.91 8.16 -7.69
C ASP A 231 -19.72 6.65 -7.92
N PHE A 232 -18.46 6.24 -8.22
CA PHE A 232 -18.14 4.86 -8.51
C PHE A 232 -16.74 4.49 -8.00
N SER A 233 -16.63 3.35 -7.33
CA SER A 233 -15.39 2.85 -6.76
C SER A 233 -15.08 1.45 -7.28
N VAL A 234 -13.84 1.18 -7.67
CA VAL A 234 -13.34 -0.14 -8.03
C VAL A 234 -12.25 -0.54 -7.06
N ASN A 235 -12.48 -1.62 -6.32
CA ASN A 235 -11.63 -2.12 -5.26
C ASN A 235 -11.00 -3.46 -5.68
N VAL A 236 -9.68 -3.51 -5.74
CA VAL A 236 -8.92 -4.64 -6.26
C VAL A 236 -8.18 -5.36 -5.14
N ILE A 237 -8.26 -6.68 -5.11
CA ILE A 237 -7.43 -7.54 -4.27
C ILE A 237 -6.38 -8.19 -5.16
N SER A 238 -5.11 -8.07 -4.78
CA SER A 238 -4.00 -8.69 -5.51
C SER A 238 -3.60 -10.04 -4.91
N THR A 239 -3.13 -10.94 -5.76
CA THR A 239 -2.36 -12.12 -5.34
C THR A 239 -1.00 -11.69 -4.79
N MET A 240 -0.25 -12.60 -4.20
CA MET A 240 1.13 -12.36 -3.76
C MET A 240 2.02 -11.87 -4.92
N ARG A 241 1.78 -12.36 -6.14
CA ARG A 241 2.52 -11.98 -7.36
C ARG A 241 1.87 -10.85 -8.16
N ARG A 242 1.01 -10.03 -7.51
CA ARG A 242 0.40 -8.83 -8.10
C ARG A 242 -0.65 -9.08 -9.19
N GLY A 243 -1.05 -10.33 -9.44
CA GLY A 243 -2.23 -10.62 -10.25
C GLY A 243 -3.52 -10.17 -9.54
N ILE A 244 -4.61 -10.04 -10.25
CA ILE A 244 -5.91 -9.67 -9.68
C ILE A 244 -6.57 -10.94 -9.13
N ALA A 245 -6.71 -11.05 -7.81
CA ALA A 245 -7.39 -12.13 -7.10
C ALA A 245 -8.90 -11.91 -6.98
N GLY A 246 -9.33 -10.66 -7.08
CA GLY A 246 -10.75 -10.29 -7.02
C GLY A 246 -10.95 -8.80 -7.19
N ILE A 247 -12.16 -8.42 -7.59
CA ILE A 247 -12.55 -7.05 -7.86
C ILE A 247 -13.98 -6.80 -7.40
N PHE A 248 -14.22 -5.63 -6.80
CA PHE A 248 -15.52 -5.20 -6.30
C PHE A 248 -15.77 -3.75 -6.69
N ALA A 249 -16.78 -3.52 -7.52
CA ALA A 249 -17.13 -2.20 -8.01
C ALA A 249 -18.46 -1.70 -7.40
N GLY A 250 -18.66 -0.38 -7.39
CA GLY A 250 -19.88 0.28 -6.94
C GLY A 250 -19.70 1.29 -5.82
N HIS A 251 -20.62 1.35 -4.87
CA HIS A 251 -20.58 2.28 -3.76
C HIS A 251 -19.32 2.10 -2.91
N PHE A 252 -18.58 3.17 -2.68
CA PHE A 252 -17.24 3.15 -2.09
C PHE A 252 -17.16 2.49 -0.68
N ILE A 253 -18.26 2.46 0.08
CA ILE A 253 -18.34 1.71 1.34
C ILE A 253 -18.73 0.26 1.07
N LYS A 254 -19.83 0.00 0.34
CA LYS A 254 -20.36 -1.37 0.16
C LYS A 254 -19.40 -2.26 -0.60
N ALA A 255 -18.86 -1.79 -1.73
CA ALA A 255 -17.88 -2.51 -2.52
C ALA A 255 -16.57 -2.73 -1.73
N HIS A 256 -16.10 -1.72 -0.99
CA HIS A 256 -14.91 -1.85 -0.15
C HIS A 256 -15.09 -2.88 0.99
N ARG A 257 -16.26 -2.94 1.64
CA ARG A 257 -16.51 -3.97 2.67
C ARG A 257 -16.48 -5.38 2.10
N LYS A 258 -17.05 -5.58 0.89
CA LYS A 258 -16.95 -6.88 0.20
C LYS A 258 -15.51 -7.23 -0.19
N ALA A 259 -14.75 -6.25 -0.67
CA ALA A 259 -13.33 -6.41 -0.92
C ALA A 259 -12.54 -6.81 0.34
N MET A 260 -12.83 -6.21 1.50
CA MET A 260 -12.21 -6.57 2.78
C MET A 260 -12.48 -8.03 3.18
N GLU A 261 -13.69 -8.57 2.93
CA GLU A 261 -14.03 -9.96 3.22
C GLU A 261 -13.13 -10.93 2.44
N LEU A 262 -12.86 -10.64 1.15
CA LEU A 262 -11.93 -11.42 0.34
C LEU A 262 -10.48 -11.19 0.76
N ALA A 263 -10.08 -9.93 1.00
CA ALA A 263 -8.72 -9.57 1.42
C ALA A 263 -8.29 -10.32 2.70
N LYS A 264 -9.20 -10.45 3.68
CA LYS A 264 -8.96 -11.24 4.90
C LYS A 264 -8.63 -12.70 4.61
N LYS A 265 -9.21 -13.29 3.56
CA LYS A 265 -8.96 -14.68 3.17
C LYS A 265 -7.66 -14.81 2.39
N VAL A 266 -7.46 -13.93 1.39
CA VAL A 266 -6.30 -13.98 0.49
C VAL A 266 -5.00 -13.70 1.24
N TYR A 267 -4.99 -12.69 2.13
CA TYR A 267 -3.79 -12.27 2.85
C TYR A 267 -3.56 -13.05 4.16
N ALA A 268 -4.46 -13.95 4.52
CA ALA A 268 -4.35 -14.75 5.72
C ALA A 268 -3.09 -15.61 5.74
N THR A 269 -2.38 -15.62 6.87
CA THR A 269 -1.20 -16.45 7.12
C THR A 269 -1.39 -17.19 8.43
N GLU A 270 -1.40 -18.50 8.37
CA GLU A 270 -1.53 -19.37 9.54
C GLU A 270 -0.19 -19.47 10.27
N LEU A 271 -0.23 -19.28 11.58
CA LEU A 271 0.91 -19.45 12.46
C LEU A 271 0.62 -20.56 13.49
N PRO A 272 1.59 -21.46 13.76
CA PRO A 272 1.48 -22.35 14.91
C PRO A 272 1.24 -21.57 16.21
N SER A 273 0.38 -22.05 17.07
CA SER A 273 0.01 -21.37 18.33
C SER A 273 1.18 -21.21 19.31
N ASP A 274 2.18 -22.09 19.20
CA ASP A 274 3.40 -22.16 20.00
C ASP A 274 4.63 -21.64 19.25
N LEU A 275 4.42 -20.89 18.15
CA LEU A 275 5.52 -20.37 17.34
C LEU A 275 6.39 -19.42 18.16
N GLU A 276 7.67 -19.77 18.28
CA GLU A 276 8.72 -18.90 18.79
C GLU A 276 9.92 -18.92 17.85
N LEU A 277 10.29 -17.76 17.34
CA LEU A 277 11.40 -17.57 16.41
C LEU A 277 12.53 -16.75 17.04
N ASP A 278 13.76 -17.15 16.75
CA ASP A 278 14.94 -16.35 17.03
C ASP A 278 15.06 -15.19 16.03
N ILE A 279 14.72 -15.44 14.74
CA ILE A 279 14.87 -14.46 13.65
C ILE A 279 13.62 -14.50 12.76
N GLY A 280 13.05 -13.34 12.47
CA GLY A 280 12.01 -13.17 11.47
C GLY A 280 12.47 -12.28 10.30
N PHE A 281 12.38 -12.80 9.07
CA PHE A 281 12.60 -12.04 7.84
C PHE A 281 11.27 -11.62 7.23
N PHE A 282 11.05 -10.32 7.08
CA PHE A 282 9.80 -9.74 6.58
C PHE A 282 10.06 -9.03 5.26
N ASN A 283 9.60 -9.63 4.15
CA ASN A 283 9.75 -9.05 2.84
C ASN A 283 8.70 -7.96 2.60
N LEU A 284 9.15 -6.79 2.15
CA LEU A 284 8.27 -5.66 1.88
C LEU A 284 7.49 -5.80 0.56
N TYR A 285 7.91 -6.70 -0.35
CA TYR A 285 7.17 -6.94 -1.59
C TYR A 285 5.66 -7.17 -1.32
N PRO A 286 4.74 -6.60 -2.07
CA PRO A 286 4.91 -5.84 -3.30
C PRO A 286 4.97 -4.30 -3.13
N GLU A 287 5.22 -3.79 -1.92
CA GLU A 287 5.36 -2.37 -1.63
C GLU A 287 6.84 -1.99 -1.38
N ASP A 288 7.77 -2.65 -2.10
CA ASP A 288 9.22 -2.62 -1.89
C ASP A 288 9.99 -1.65 -2.82
N ALA A 289 9.28 -0.72 -3.49
CA ALA A 289 9.90 0.21 -4.43
C ALA A 289 10.85 1.20 -3.74
N GLU A 290 10.55 1.64 -2.52
CA GLU A 290 11.31 2.66 -1.80
C GLU A 290 11.49 2.32 -0.31
N LEU A 291 12.64 2.74 0.26
CA LEU A 291 12.98 2.48 1.67
C LEU A 291 11.97 3.13 2.63
N PHE A 292 11.40 4.28 2.26
CA PHE A 292 10.39 4.97 3.06
C PHE A 292 9.20 4.05 3.43
N GLN A 293 8.82 3.14 2.55
CA GLN A 293 7.72 2.21 2.81
C GLN A 293 8.10 1.06 3.75
N SER A 294 9.38 0.87 4.07
CA SER A 294 9.89 -0.34 4.75
C SER A 294 9.31 -0.57 6.14
N ILE A 295 8.81 0.48 6.83
CA ILE A 295 8.11 0.32 8.11
C ILE A 295 6.85 -0.58 7.99
N LYS A 296 6.27 -0.71 6.81
CA LYS A 296 5.14 -1.62 6.54
C LYS A 296 5.51 -3.10 6.67
N GLY A 297 6.79 -3.45 6.53
CA GLY A 297 7.26 -4.80 6.84
C GLY A 297 6.95 -5.25 8.26
N LEU A 298 6.67 -4.31 9.17
CA LEU A 298 6.25 -4.59 10.55
C LEU A 298 4.73 -4.79 10.71
N ASN A 299 3.94 -4.61 9.65
CA ASN A 299 2.48 -4.71 9.71
C ASN A 299 2.02 -6.06 10.27
N PHE A 300 2.66 -7.13 9.85
CA PHE A 300 2.37 -8.47 10.31
C PHE A 300 2.59 -8.62 11.82
N LEU A 301 3.70 -8.09 12.34
CA LEU A 301 4.00 -8.10 13.77
C LEU A 301 3.03 -7.27 14.61
N TRP A 302 2.56 -6.14 14.08
CA TRP A 302 1.55 -5.32 14.78
C TRP A 302 0.19 -5.99 14.87
N ALA A 303 -0.15 -6.81 13.87
CA ALA A 303 -1.43 -7.52 13.81
C ALA A 303 -1.41 -8.85 14.55
N SER A 304 -0.23 -9.39 14.89
CA SER A 304 -0.08 -10.72 15.49
C SER A 304 0.16 -10.70 17.00
N LYS A 305 -0.05 -11.85 17.64
CA LYS A 305 0.53 -12.13 18.95
C LYS A 305 2.06 -12.17 18.82
N LYS A 306 2.77 -11.97 19.92
CA LYS A 306 4.23 -12.00 19.93
C LYS A 306 4.72 -13.42 19.65
N PHE A 307 5.53 -13.59 18.61
CA PHE A 307 6.15 -14.87 18.21
C PHE A 307 7.65 -14.74 17.91
N ILE A 308 8.21 -13.52 17.94
CA ILE A 308 9.65 -13.29 17.95
C ILE A 308 10.09 -13.22 19.41
N LYS A 309 11.13 -13.96 19.78
CA LYS A 309 11.72 -13.92 21.13
C LYS A 309 12.14 -12.50 21.50
N LYS A 310 12.23 -12.22 22.81
CA LYS A 310 12.51 -10.88 23.32
C LYS A 310 13.88 -10.34 22.86
N ASP A 311 14.86 -11.21 22.79
CA ASP A 311 16.24 -10.97 22.30
C ASP A 311 16.44 -11.41 20.86
N GLY A 312 15.38 -11.74 20.15
CA GLY A 312 15.39 -12.18 18.76
C GLY A 312 15.67 -11.02 17.79
N ALA A 313 15.62 -11.33 16.48
CA ALA A 313 15.80 -10.34 15.41
C ALA A 313 14.59 -10.22 14.50
N VAL A 314 14.32 -9.00 14.07
CA VAL A 314 13.37 -8.64 13.02
C VAL A 314 14.14 -8.00 11.87
N ILE A 315 14.15 -8.65 10.72
CA ILE A 315 14.87 -8.21 9.53
C ILE A 315 13.87 -7.87 8.43
N ILE A 316 13.88 -6.63 7.98
CA ILE A 316 13.12 -6.21 6.81
C ILE A 316 13.94 -6.45 5.55
N LEU A 317 13.32 -7.09 4.56
CA LEU A 317 13.86 -7.29 3.22
C LEU A 317 13.16 -6.33 2.26
N THR A 318 13.91 -5.50 1.54
CA THR A 318 13.34 -4.56 0.57
C THR A 318 14.26 -4.32 -0.61
N ALA A 319 13.70 -4.35 -1.83
CA ALA A 319 14.45 -3.99 -3.02
C ALA A 319 14.85 -2.51 -2.99
N ALA A 320 13.95 -1.63 -2.55
CA ALA A 320 14.13 -0.18 -2.56
C ALA A 320 14.71 0.31 -3.89
N SER A 321 14.12 -0.12 -5.01
CA SER A 321 14.61 0.15 -6.37
C SER A 321 14.66 1.64 -6.69
N GLU A 322 13.84 2.46 -6.02
CA GLU A 322 13.82 3.93 -6.07
C GLU A 322 14.71 4.57 -4.98
N GLY A 323 15.50 3.76 -4.26
CA GLY A 323 16.34 4.27 -3.18
C GLY A 323 15.56 4.64 -1.92
N ARG A 324 15.92 5.78 -1.31
CA ARG A 324 15.32 6.27 -0.06
C ARG A 324 13.83 6.55 -0.16
N GLY A 325 13.36 7.03 -1.32
CA GLY A 325 11.99 7.45 -1.53
C GLY A 325 11.70 8.88 -1.02
N PHE A 326 10.48 9.34 -1.27
CA PHE A 326 10.03 10.69 -0.91
C PHE A 326 8.61 10.70 -0.34
N HIS A 327 8.41 11.50 0.73
CA HIS A 327 7.08 11.75 1.30
C HIS A 327 7.05 13.14 1.94
N SER A 328 6.15 14.03 1.48
CA SER A 328 6.12 15.44 1.90
C SER A 328 5.93 15.65 3.40
N LEU A 329 5.21 14.74 4.10
CA LEU A 329 5.03 14.83 5.56
C LEU A 329 6.27 14.40 6.35
N GLN A 330 7.27 13.82 5.70
CA GLN A 330 8.49 13.30 6.31
C GLN A 330 9.75 13.71 5.54
N ALA A 331 9.64 14.74 4.69
CA ALA A 331 10.79 15.32 3.98
C ALA A 331 11.70 16.09 4.94
N GLU A 332 12.97 16.19 4.60
CA GLU A 332 14.00 16.90 5.39
C GLU A 332 13.72 18.39 5.52
N THR A 333 13.05 18.98 4.53
CA THR A 333 12.75 20.41 4.47
C THR A 333 11.29 20.69 4.83
N GLY A 334 11.08 21.23 6.01
CA GLY A 334 9.83 21.88 6.40
C GLY A 334 8.64 21.00 6.77
N ALA A 335 8.78 19.68 6.80
CA ALA A 335 7.70 18.80 7.19
C ALA A 335 7.54 18.74 8.71
N LYS A 336 6.36 19.12 9.20
CA LYS A 336 6.03 19.11 10.64
C LYS A 336 5.94 17.71 11.24
N LEU A 337 5.81 16.67 10.41
CA LEU A 337 5.70 15.27 10.83
C LEU A 337 6.99 14.46 10.54
N TYR A 338 8.09 15.12 10.16
CA TYR A 338 9.36 14.42 10.04
C TYR A 338 9.75 13.84 11.41
N ASN A 339 9.92 12.55 11.44
CA ASN A 339 10.43 11.81 12.59
C ASN A 339 11.37 10.72 12.12
N ASN A 340 12.48 10.55 12.80
CA ASN A 340 13.22 9.29 12.75
C ASN A 340 12.34 8.22 13.40
N TRP A 341 12.07 7.11 12.71
CA TRP A 341 11.23 6.05 13.26
C TRP A 341 11.81 5.38 14.50
N GLY A 342 13.11 5.57 14.76
CA GLY A 342 13.76 5.17 15.99
C GLY A 342 13.14 5.75 17.25
N ASP A 343 12.56 6.94 17.14
CA ASP A 343 11.89 7.64 18.25
C ASP A 343 10.40 7.27 18.37
N THR A 344 9.91 6.38 17.52
CA THR A 344 8.52 5.93 17.55
C THR A 344 8.26 4.85 18.60
N ARG A 345 6.99 4.67 18.98
CA ARG A 345 6.54 3.55 19.85
C ARG A 345 6.90 2.17 19.31
N VAL A 346 7.20 2.04 18.02
CA VAL A 346 7.67 0.79 17.41
C VAL A 346 8.97 0.33 18.10
N PHE A 347 9.96 1.20 18.19
CA PHE A 347 11.27 0.88 18.74
C PHE A 347 11.34 1.00 20.26
N SER A 348 10.48 1.80 20.88
CA SER A 348 10.31 1.84 22.34
C SER A 348 9.39 0.78 22.90
N GLY A 349 8.54 0.18 22.07
CA GLY A 349 7.54 -0.83 22.40
C GLY A 349 7.80 -2.19 21.76
N LEU A 350 7.30 -2.38 20.53
CA LEU A 350 7.32 -3.67 19.82
C LEU A 350 8.75 -4.26 19.68
N LEU A 351 9.73 -3.41 19.37
CA LEU A 351 11.13 -3.80 19.13
C LEU A 351 12.09 -3.36 20.24
N LYS A 352 11.60 -3.05 21.44
CA LYS A 352 12.40 -2.48 22.52
C LYS A 352 13.66 -3.29 22.87
N ASN A 353 13.54 -4.60 22.92
CA ASN A 353 14.62 -5.53 23.24
C ASN A 353 14.90 -6.54 22.12
N THR A 354 14.57 -6.15 20.88
CA THR A 354 14.72 -6.99 19.69
C THR A 354 15.77 -6.35 18.78
N ASN A 355 16.66 -7.15 18.22
CA ASN A 355 17.57 -6.68 17.19
C ASN A 355 16.76 -6.35 15.93
N PHE A 356 17.09 -5.23 15.31
CA PHE A 356 16.41 -4.80 14.09
C PHE A 356 17.41 -4.64 12.96
N GLY A 357 17.07 -5.15 11.79
CA GLY A 357 17.91 -5.06 10.60
C GLY A 357 17.15 -4.77 9.32
N ILE A 358 17.89 -4.25 8.35
CA ILE A 358 17.42 -4.00 6.99
C ILE A 358 18.42 -4.60 6.01
N PHE A 359 17.90 -5.41 5.11
CA PHE A 359 18.60 -5.85 3.91
C PHE A 359 18.05 -5.11 2.70
N SER A 360 18.93 -4.42 1.98
CA SER A 360 18.61 -3.82 0.68
C SER A 360 19.87 -3.59 -0.14
N PRO A 361 19.90 -4.02 -1.41
CA PRO A 361 21.06 -3.79 -2.29
C PRO A 361 21.13 -2.35 -2.84
N ASN A 362 20.01 -1.61 -2.84
CA ASN A 362 19.87 -0.36 -3.59
C ASN A 362 19.92 0.93 -2.74
N VAL A 363 20.11 0.81 -1.42
CA VAL A 363 20.29 1.95 -0.51
C VAL A 363 21.64 1.87 0.19
N ASN A 364 22.02 2.93 0.89
CA ASN A 364 23.24 2.98 1.69
C ASN A 364 22.91 3.14 3.18
N LYS A 365 23.95 3.08 4.03
CA LYS A 365 23.79 3.20 5.49
C LYS A 365 23.19 4.56 5.91
N ALA A 366 23.52 5.64 5.22
CA ALA A 366 23.01 6.97 5.52
C ALA A 366 21.49 7.04 5.25
N ASP A 367 21.00 6.41 4.16
CA ASP A 367 19.58 6.32 3.86
C ASP A 367 18.83 5.57 4.97
N VAL A 368 19.39 4.47 5.47
CA VAL A 368 18.78 3.69 6.55
C VAL A 368 18.77 4.49 7.85
N LEU A 369 19.86 5.15 8.20
CA LEU A 369 19.98 5.95 9.43
C LEU A 369 19.14 7.23 9.40
N HIS A 370 18.68 7.65 8.22
CA HIS A 370 17.70 8.73 8.09
C HIS A 370 16.38 8.36 8.78
N PHE A 371 15.93 7.10 8.65
CA PHE A 371 14.65 6.63 9.20
C PHE A 371 14.79 5.82 10.49
N TYR A 372 15.89 5.10 10.67
CA TYR A 372 16.05 4.07 11.69
C TYR A 372 17.16 4.35 12.70
N PRO A 373 17.10 3.77 13.91
CA PRO A 373 18.14 3.97 14.94
C PRO A 373 19.53 3.56 14.47
N ALA A 374 20.56 4.21 15.03
CA ALA A 374 21.97 3.91 14.72
C ALA A 374 22.37 2.45 14.96
N ARG A 375 21.68 1.74 15.87
CA ARG A 375 21.88 0.31 16.17
C ARG A 375 21.34 -0.64 15.10
N THR A 376 20.66 -0.13 14.05
CA THR A 376 20.09 -0.96 12.98
C THR A 376 21.19 -1.71 12.23
N ILE A 377 21.04 -3.04 12.16
CA ILE A 377 21.90 -3.91 11.35
C ILE A 377 21.54 -3.66 9.88
N PHE A 378 22.51 -3.15 9.11
CA PHE A 378 22.27 -2.92 7.68
C PHE A 378 23.30 -3.66 6.83
N ARG A 379 22.81 -4.37 5.81
CA ARG A 379 23.67 -5.06 4.83
C ARG A 379 23.09 -4.92 3.42
N LYS A 380 23.97 -4.78 2.44
CA LYS A 380 23.65 -4.76 1.00
C LYS A 380 23.74 -6.14 0.37
N ASN A 381 24.45 -7.04 1.01
CA ASN A 381 24.63 -8.43 0.60
C ASN A 381 23.92 -9.35 1.58
N PHE A 382 23.10 -10.30 1.08
CA PHE A 382 22.33 -11.19 1.95
C PHE A 382 23.19 -12.14 2.76
N LYS A 383 24.28 -12.66 2.17
CA LYS A 383 25.23 -13.53 2.88
C LYS A 383 25.88 -12.80 4.08
N GLU A 384 26.22 -11.51 3.92
CA GLU A 384 26.72 -10.70 5.03
C GLU A 384 25.67 -10.49 6.13
N MET A 385 24.37 -10.37 5.75
CA MET A 385 23.28 -10.32 6.73
C MET A 385 23.20 -11.62 7.51
N VAL A 386 23.25 -12.76 6.84
CA VAL A 386 23.25 -14.09 7.48
C VAL A 386 24.45 -14.25 8.41
N ASN A 387 25.67 -13.92 7.97
CA ASN A 387 26.87 -13.99 8.80
C ASN A 387 26.74 -13.12 10.07
N SER A 388 26.24 -11.88 9.95
CA SER A 388 26.02 -11.00 11.10
C SER A 388 25.01 -11.56 12.10
N LEU A 389 24.02 -12.30 11.64
CA LEU A 389 23.02 -12.95 12.49
C LEU A 389 23.56 -14.24 13.11
N GLU A 390 24.42 -14.99 12.40
CA GLU A 390 25.11 -16.16 12.94
C GLU A 390 26.04 -15.78 14.09
N ASP A 391 26.73 -14.64 13.99
CA ASP A 391 27.58 -14.10 15.06
C ASP A 391 26.77 -13.81 16.35
N ILE A 392 25.48 -13.45 16.22
CA ILE A 392 24.60 -13.10 17.35
C ILE A 392 23.85 -14.34 17.88
N TYR A 393 23.31 -15.18 16.99
CA TYR A 393 22.34 -16.24 17.33
C TYR A 393 22.96 -17.67 17.24
N GLY A 394 24.22 -17.79 16.84
CA GLY A 394 24.89 -19.06 16.69
C GLY A 394 24.45 -19.86 15.47
N LYS A 395 24.76 -21.16 15.47
CA LYS A 395 24.68 -22.00 14.28
C LYS A 395 23.32 -22.65 13.99
N SER A 396 22.33 -22.52 14.88
CA SER A 396 21.07 -23.25 14.74
C SER A 396 19.83 -22.43 15.18
N PRO A 397 19.68 -21.17 14.76
CA PRO A 397 18.51 -20.38 15.12
C PRO A 397 17.24 -20.90 14.43
N LYS A 398 16.09 -20.69 15.09
CA LYS A 398 14.77 -20.89 14.47
C LYS A 398 14.38 -19.61 13.70
N VAL A 399 14.15 -19.77 12.41
CA VAL A 399 13.98 -18.67 11.46
C VAL A 399 12.65 -18.75 10.76
N GLY A 400 11.92 -17.63 10.69
CA GLY A 400 10.71 -17.48 9.87
C GLY A 400 10.92 -16.51 8.71
N ILE A 401 10.43 -16.86 7.52
CA ILE A 401 10.39 -16.00 6.35
C ILE A 401 8.95 -15.65 6.04
N PHE A 402 8.65 -14.37 5.93
CA PHE A 402 7.34 -13.80 5.58
C PHE A 402 7.48 -13.08 4.23
N PRO A 403 7.07 -13.71 3.10
CA PRO A 403 7.45 -13.27 1.76
C PRO A 403 6.68 -12.07 1.21
N CYS A 404 5.68 -11.56 1.93
CA CYS A 404 4.80 -10.50 1.43
C CYS A 404 4.35 -9.56 2.55
N SER A 405 4.40 -8.22 2.32
CA SER A 405 3.97 -7.21 3.29
C SER A 405 2.44 -7.15 3.50
N ASN A 406 1.68 -7.74 2.59
CA ASN A 406 0.21 -7.79 2.67
C ASN A 406 -0.33 -8.90 3.58
N GLN A 407 0.54 -9.74 4.15
CA GLN A 407 0.13 -10.82 5.04
C GLN A 407 -0.59 -10.32 6.30
N LEU A 408 -1.59 -11.07 6.72
CA LEU A 408 -2.31 -10.89 7.99
C LEU A 408 -2.27 -12.20 8.80
N PRO A 409 -1.95 -12.16 10.10
CA PRO A 409 -1.97 -13.33 10.93
C PRO A 409 -3.42 -13.83 11.12
N GLN A 410 -3.58 -15.15 11.15
CA GLN A 410 -4.80 -15.87 11.52
C GLN A 410 -4.66 -16.54 12.86
#